data_5cd27615ae411b9b9cd3104be8f988a8
#
_entry.id   5cd27615ae411b9b9cd3104be8f988a8
#
_cell.length_a   1.000
_cell.length_b   1.000
_cell.length_c   1.000
_cell.angle_alpha   90.00
_cell.angle_beta   90.00
_cell.angle_gamma   90.00
#
_symmetry.space_group_name_H-M   'P 1'
#
loop_
_entity.id
_entity.type
_entity.pdbx_description
1 polymer ?
#
loop_
_entity_poly.entity_id
_entity_poly.type
_entity_poly.pdbx_seq_one_letter_code
_entity_poly.pdbx_strand_id
1 'polypeptide(L)'
;MGFGHLLLGYLITYIISITAGSMGVGSLALFGGAALMFSGLRGLCRFNLSFIPAKWLTLPIFALGLCRLWQDATVWFAWQNSIAGGLTTIISWASFATTLLFHFAMLYAIRVLALEVGLKKLASHAMYNTIGVGIWGALFLLCNMPSIGEAVLPYLNFSMGLFNLIYLISDAILLLRCAKNICAEGDEEVAPKPSRFAFINRMSESYSQTMDKFRANSRADGEAIRHKYEEKKQQRNNKNKQHKKKKKK
;
A
#
# COMPACT_ATOMS: atom_id res chain seq x y z
N MET A 1 -0.71 -8.55 -13.35
CA MET A 1 0.34 -8.12 -12.37
C MET A 1 0.15 -6.70 -11.79
N GLY A 2 -1.07 -6.25 -11.51
CA GLY A 2 -1.33 -4.89 -11.03
C GLY A 2 -0.82 -4.62 -9.61
N PHE A 3 -0.99 -5.55 -8.67
CA PHE A 3 -0.60 -5.35 -7.26
C PHE A 3 0.91 -5.18 -7.04
N GLY A 4 1.78 -5.83 -7.83
CA GLY A 4 3.22 -5.67 -7.70
C GLY A 4 3.69 -4.25 -8.05
N HIS A 5 3.18 -3.68 -9.15
CA HIS A 5 3.48 -2.30 -9.52
C HIS A 5 2.87 -1.30 -8.52
N LEU A 6 1.65 -1.58 -8.03
CA LEU A 6 1.01 -0.76 -7.01
C LEU A 6 1.82 -0.77 -5.71
N LEU A 7 2.26 -1.94 -5.24
CA LEU A 7 3.10 -2.06 -4.04
C LEU A 7 4.43 -1.31 -4.21
N LEU A 8 5.14 -1.53 -5.32
CA LEU A 8 6.41 -0.86 -5.58
C LEU A 8 6.23 0.66 -5.65
N GLY A 9 5.22 1.13 -6.39
CA GLY A 9 4.89 2.55 -6.45
C GLY A 9 4.53 3.13 -5.08
N TYR A 10 3.77 2.39 -4.28
CA TYR A 10 3.39 2.78 -2.92
C TYR A 10 4.61 2.93 -1.99
N LEU A 11 5.53 1.94 -2.00
CA LEU A 11 6.76 1.99 -1.21
C LEU A 11 7.62 3.19 -1.61
N ILE A 12 7.79 3.43 -2.90
CA ILE A 12 8.57 4.56 -3.41
C ILE A 12 7.90 5.89 -3.03
N THR A 13 6.58 6.02 -3.23
CA THR A 13 5.84 7.27 -2.97
C THR A 13 5.83 7.63 -1.50
N TYR A 14 5.54 6.68 -0.61
CA TYR A 14 5.27 7.00 0.79
C TYR A 14 6.44 6.68 1.71
N ILE A 15 7.15 5.57 1.53
CA ILE A 15 8.24 5.20 2.44
C ILE A 15 9.54 5.92 2.06
N ILE A 16 9.94 5.88 0.78
CA ILE A 16 11.17 6.55 0.34
C ILE A 16 11.02 8.07 0.42
N SER A 17 9.85 8.63 0.07
CA SER A 17 9.60 10.07 0.18
C SER A 17 9.74 10.59 1.63
N ILE A 18 9.31 9.82 2.63
CA ILE A 18 9.45 10.19 4.05
C ILE A 18 10.92 10.11 4.48
N THR A 19 11.63 9.06 4.10
CA THR A 19 13.02 8.84 4.55
C THR A 19 14.03 9.75 3.85
N ALA A 20 13.77 10.14 2.61
CA ALA A 20 14.66 10.95 1.77
C ALA A 20 14.19 12.41 1.63
N GLY A 21 13.21 12.85 2.40
CA GLY A 21 12.47 14.10 2.21
C GLY A 21 13.29 15.40 2.23
N SER A 22 14.49 15.40 2.82
CA SER A 22 15.32 16.59 2.92
C SER A 22 16.32 16.79 1.75
N MET A 23 16.43 15.83 0.83
CA MET A 23 17.47 15.84 -0.22
C MET A 23 16.93 15.95 -1.66
N GLY A 24 15.68 16.36 -1.85
CA GLY A 24 15.05 16.42 -3.20
C GLY A 24 14.77 15.06 -3.83
N VAL A 25 15.34 13.98 -3.30
CA VAL A 25 15.04 12.61 -3.72
C VAL A 25 13.59 12.25 -3.38
N GLY A 26 13.04 12.87 -2.33
CA GLY A 26 11.65 12.67 -1.92
C GLY A 26 10.63 13.13 -2.95
N SER A 27 10.84 14.24 -3.63
CA SER A 27 9.97 14.73 -4.70
C SER A 27 10.05 13.87 -5.97
N LEU A 28 11.24 13.39 -6.33
CA LEU A 28 11.43 12.43 -7.42
C LEU A 28 10.74 11.08 -7.09
N ALA A 29 10.86 10.63 -5.84
CA ALA A 29 10.20 9.42 -5.37
C ALA A 29 8.67 9.56 -5.44
N LEU A 30 8.12 10.71 -5.03
CA LEU A 30 6.69 10.98 -5.11
C LEU A 30 6.19 10.92 -6.57
N PHE A 31 6.90 11.58 -7.48
CA PHE A 31 6.57 11.60 -8.91
C PHE A 31 6.68 10.22 -9.55
N GLY A 32 7.83 9.54 -9.40
CA GLY A 32 8.07 8.23 -10.01
C GLY A 32 7.18 7.13 -9.42
N GLY A 33 6.96 7.17 -8.11
CA GLY A 33 6.09 6.25 -7.41
C GLY A 33 4.62 6.40 -7.83
N ALA A 34 4.12 7.63 -8.00
CA ALA A 34 2.76 7.89 -8.49
C ALA A 34 2.54 7.32 -9.91
N ALA A 35 3.53 7.42 -10.80
CA ALA A 35 3.45 6.83 -12.14
C ALA A 35 3.37 5.29 -12.08
N LEU A 36 4.14 4.66 -11.20
CA LEU A 36 4.06 3.21 -10.96
C LEU A 36 2.74 2.78 -10.36
N MET A 37 2.21 3.53 -9.38
CA MET A 37 0.88 3.28 -8.81
C MET A 37 -0.21 3.38 -9.87
N PHE A 38 -0.16 4.40 -10.73
CA PHE A 38 -1.11 4.54 -11.84
C PHE A 38 -1.07 3.34 -12.78
N SER A 39 0.14 2.88 -13.16
CA SER A 39 0.32 1.69 -13.99
C SER A 39 -0.26 0.44 -13.34
N GLY A 40 0.01 0.23 -12.05
CA GLY A 40 -0.53 -0.89 -11.28
C GLY A 40 -2.06 -0.88 -11.20
N LEU A 41 -2.64 0.29 -10.86
CA LEU A 41 -4.09 0.48 -10.78
C LEU A 41 -4.78 0.33 -12.13
N ARG A 42 -4.14 0.78 -13.23
CA ARG A 42 -4.65 0.55 -14.59
C ARG A 42 -4.79 -0.94 -14.89
N GLY A 43 -3.84 -1.76 -14.43
CA GLY A 43 -3.93 -3.22 -14.52
C GLY A 43 -5.10 -3.77 -13.69
N LEU A 44 -5.26 -3.30 -12.44
CA LEU A 44 -6.32 -3.76 -11.53
C LEU A 44 -7.72 -3.33 -11.96
N CYS A 45 -7.89 -2.18 -12.60
CA CYS A 45 -9.17 -1.73 -13.14
C CYS A 45 -9.76 -2.65 -14.21
N ARG A 46 -8.95 -3.53 -14.82
CA ARG A 46 -9.44 -4.54 -15.77
C ARG A 46 -10.18 -5.68 -15.07
N PHE A 47 -9.87 -5.93 -13.81
CA PHE A 47 -10.45 -7.01 -13.02
C PHE A 47 -11.61 -6.52 -12.16
N ASN A 48 -11.49 -5.30 -11.59
CA ASN A 48 -12.54 -4.73 -10.75
C ASN A 48 -12.60 -3.20 -10.91
N LEU A 49 -13.79 -2.71 -11.25
CA LEU A 49 -14.03 -1.29 -11.50
C LEU A 49 -13.91 -0.42 -10.24
N SER A 50 -13.96 -1.02 -9.05
CA SER A 50 -13.79 -0.30 -7.78
C SER A 50 -12.44 0.41 -7.65
N PHE A 51 -11.42 0.01 -8.45
CA PHE A 51 -10.12 0.67 -8.48
C PHE A 51 -10.09 1.97 -9.32
N ILE A 52 -11.16 2.29 -10.06
CA ILE A 52 -11.20 3.49 -10.90
C ILE A 52 -10.97 4.78 -10.11
N PRO A 53 -11.65 5.03 -8.96
CA PRO A 53 -11.40 6.22 -8.16
C PRO A 53 -9.94 6.34 -7.69
N ALA A 54 -9.36 5.25 -7.17
CA ALA A 54 -7.97 5.21 -6.75
C ALA A 54 -7.01 5.53 -7.91
N LYS A 55 -7.25 4.98 -9.09
CA LYS A 55 -6.46 5.28 -10.30
C LYS A 55 -6.47 6.76 -10.65
N TRP A 56 -7.63 7.41 -10.66
CA TRP A 56 -7.72 8.82 -10.98
C TRP A 56 -7.09 9.72 -9.91
N LEU A 57 -7.14 9.32 -8.64
CA LEU A 57 -6.50 10.04 -7.55
C LEU A 57 -4.96 9.99 -7.58
N THR A 58 -4.35 9.09 -8.36
CA THR A 58 -2.89 9.14 -8.57
C THR A 58 -2.44 10.30 -9.45
N LEU A 59 -3.33 10.86 -10.29
CA LEU A 59 -2.99 12.01 -11.13
C LEU A 59 -2.71 13.28 -10.32
N PRO A 60 -3.58 13.71 -9.37
CA PRO A 60 -3.24 14.83 -8.50
C PRO A 60 -2.00 14.55 -7.63
N ILE A 61 -1.75 13.30 -7.16
CA ILE A 61 -0.49 12.97 -6.46
C ILE A 61 0.71 13.22 -7.37
N PHE A 62 0.63 12.80 -8.62
CA PHE A 62 1.66 13.03 -9.63
C PHE A 62 1.90 14.54 -9.88
N ALA A 63 0.81 15.33 -10.05
CA ALA A 63 0.90 16.77 -10.23
C ALA A 63 1.52 17.48 -9.03
N LEU A 64 1.14 17.08 -7.81
CA LEU A 64 1.73 17.60 -6.57
C LEU A 64 3.21 17.20 -6.43
N GLY A 65 3.58 16.01 -6.89
CA GLY A 65 4.98 15.58 -7.00
C GLY A 65 5.80 16.50 -7.92
N LEU A 66 5.23 16.89 -9.07
CA LEU A 66 5.86 17.85 -9.97
C LEU A 66 5.99 19.24 -9.34
N CYS A 67 4.97 19.73 -8.64
CA CYS A 67 5.03 21.01 -7.94
C CYS A 67 6.14 21.01 -6.86
N ARG A 68 6.28 19.93 -6.10
CA ARG A 68 7.36 19.79 -5.10
C ARG A 68 8.73 19.70 -5.76
N LEU A 69 8.85 18.95 -6.85
CA LEU A 69 10.11 18.86 -7.63
C LEU A 69 10.52 20.23 -8.15
N TRP A 70 9.55 21.03 -8.62
CA TRP A 70 9.82 22.42 -9.03
C TRP A 70 10.30 23.27 -7.86
N GLN A 71 9.70 23.16 -6.68
CA GLN A 71 10.16 23.87 -5.48
C GLN A 71 11.61 23.47 -5.13
N ASP A 72 11.93 22.18 -5.12
CA ASP A 72 13.29 21.70 -4.85
C ASP A 72 14.28 22.22 -5.90
N ALA A 73 13.90 22.22 -7.18
CA ALA A 73 14.72 22.76 -8.25
C ALA A 73 15.01 24.26 -8.08
N THR A 74 14.05 25.05 -7.64
CA THR A 74 14.26 26.49 -7.37
C THR A 74 15.27 26.71 -6.24
N VAL A 75 15.28 25.86 -5.24
CA VAL A 75 16.28 25.89 -4.15
C VAL A 75 17.66 25.46 -4.65
N TRP A 76 17.75 24.39 -5.44
CA TRP A 76 19.02 23.85 -5.92
C TRP A 76 19.74 24.80 -6.91
N PHE A 77 18.97 25.46 -7.77
CA PHE A 77 19.52 26.38 -8.75
C PHE A 77 19.54 27.84 -8.29
N ALA A 78 19.23 28.08 -7.00
CA ALA A 78 19.17 29.44 -6.42
C ALA A 78 18.32 30.41 -7.26
N TRP A 79 17.26 29.95 -7.88
CA TRP A 79 16.35 30.79 -8.63
C TRP A 79 15.54 31.66 -7.68
N GLN A 80 15.54 32.97 -7.91
CA GLN A 80 14.87 33.94 -7.02
C GLN A 80 13.32 33.85 -7.00
N ASN A 81 12.73 33.01 -7.82
CA ASN A 81 11.28 32.80 -7.87
C ASN A 81 10.85 31.83 -6.77
N SER A 82 10.92 32.28 -5.52
CA SER A 82 10.30 31.54 -4.41
C SER A 82 8.77 31.54 -4.59
N ILE A 83 8.20 30.35 -4.61
CA ILE A 83 6.75 30.19 -4.56
C ILE A 83 6.27 30.86 -3.26
N ALA A 84 5.34 31.80 -3.37
CA ALA A 84 4.81 32.53 -2.23
C ALA A 84 4.35 31.57 -1.12
N GLY A 85 4.65 31.87 0.14
CA GLY A 85 4.36 30.99 1.30
C GLY A 85 2.90 30.51 1.37
N GLY A 86 1.94 31.31 0.89
CA GLY A 86 0.53 30.90 0.76
C GLY A 86 0.32 29.72 -0.18
N LEU A 87 1.07 29.63 -1.28
CA LEU A 87 0.96 28.51 -2.21
C LEU A 87 1.51 27.20 -1.60
N THR A 88 2.56 27.29 -0.78
CA THR A 88 3.10 26.13 -0.03
C THR A 88 2.05 25.53 0.90
N THR A 89 1.29 26.37 1.60
CA THR A 89 0.20 25.94 2.46
C THR A 89 -0.91 25.25 1.66
N ILE A 90 -1.31 25.81 0.53
CA ILE A 90 -2.31 25.21 -0.37
C ILE A 90 -1.84 23.84 -0.88
N ILE A 91 -0.58 23.72 -1.32
CA ILE A 91 0.00 22.45 -1.79
C ILE A 91 0.01 21.41 -0.65
N SER A 92 0.31 21.82 0.60
CA SER A 92 0.29 20.90 1.75
C SER A 92 -1.10 20.37 2.04
N TRP A 93 -2.12 21.22 2.06
CA TRP A 93 -3.52 20.82 2.25
C TRP A 93 -4.04 19.96 1.08
N ALA A 94 -3.70 20.31 -0.16
CA ALA A 94 -4.05 19.52 -1.33
C ALA A 94 -3.39 18.13 -1.29
N SER A 95 -2.13 18.06 -0.86
CA SER A 95 -1.40 16.80 -0.68
C SER A 95 -2.05 15.93 0.39
N PHE A 96 -2.42 16.51 1.53
CA PHE A 96 -3.13 15.81 2.59
C PHE A 96 -4.46 15.24 2.10
N ALA A 97 -5.32 16.10 1.53
CA ALA A 97 -6.64 15.69 1.05
C ALA A 97 -6.54 14.59 -0.02
N THR A 98 -5.63 14.75 -0.97
CA THR A 98 -5.43 13.77 -2.05
C THR A 98 -4.91 12.44 -1.53
N THR A 99 -3.95 12.47 -0.60
CA THR A 99 -3.41 11.26 0.04
C THR A 99 -4.49 10.54 0.83
N LEU A 100 -5.27 11.25 1.61
CA LEU A 100 -6.37 10.69 2.40
C LEU A 100 -7.41 10.00 1.51
N LEU A 101 -7.87 10.70 0.48
CA LEU A 101 -8.84 10.17 -0.48
C LEU A 101 -8.30 8.97 -1.26
N PHE A 102 -7.02 9.01 -1.65
CA PHE A 102 -6.37 7.90 -2.32
C PHE A 102 -6.36 6.63 -1.47
N HIS A 103 -5.95 6.74 -0.19
CA HIS A 103 -5.93 5.59 0.72
C HIS A 103 -7.34 5.03 0.94
N PHE A 104 -8.35 5.88 1.16
CA PHE A 104 -9.73 5.43 1.30
C PHE A 104 -10.22 4.69 0.03
N ALA A 105 -9.99 5.26 -1.16
CA ALA A 105 -10.41 4.65 -2.41
C ALA A 105 -9.69 3.31 -2.67
N MET A 106 -8.39 3.26 -2.41
CA MET A 106 -7.57 2.05 -2.56
C MET A 106 -8.00 0.94 -1.61
N LEU A 107 -8.13 1.25 -0.32
CA LEU A 107 -8.53 0.29 0.71
C LEU A 107 -9.95 -0.22 0.51
N TYR A 108 -10.87 0.65 0.11
CA TYR A 108 -12.23 0.26 -0.27
C TYR A 108 -12.22 -0.73 -1.45
N ALA A 109 -11.46 -0.42 -2.51
CA ALA A 109 -11.36 -1.31 -3.67
C ALA A 109 -10.75 -2.68 -3.32
N ILE A 110 -9.71 -2.69 -2.49
CA ILE A 110 -9.11 -3.94 -1.98
C ILE A 110 -10.13 -4.74 -1.17
N ARG A 111 -10.91 -4.08 -0.30
CA ARG A 111 -11.95 -4.74 0.51
C ARG A 111 -13.01 -5.39 -0.38
N VAL A 112 -13.53 -4.65 -1.38
CA VAL A 112 -14.53 -5.19 -2.32
C VAL A 112 -13.99 -6.40 -3.05
N LEU A 113 -12.80 -6.29 -3.64
CA LEU A 113 -12.17 -7.40 -4.35
C LEU A 113 -11.91 -8.61 -3.43
N ALA A 114 -11.44 -8.38 -2.21
CA ALA A 114 -11.18 -9.45 -1.24
C ALA A 114 -12.47 -10.18 -0.83
N LEU A 115 -13.61 -9.47 -0.75
CA LEU A 115 -14.92 -10.09 -0.48
C LEU A 115 -15.41 -10.90 -1.67
N GLU A 116 -15.25 -10.42 -2.90
CA GLU A 116 -15.60 -11.13 -4.13
C GLU A 116 -14.84 -12.46 -4.26
N VAL A 117 -13.55 -12.45 -3.93
CA VAL A 117 -12.68 -13.66 -3.94
C VAL A 117 -12.87 -14.54 -2.68
N GLY A 118 -13.71 -14.13 -1.74
CA GLY A 118 -13.98 -14.89 -0.50
C GLY A 118 -12.90 -14.78 0.58
N LEU A 119 -11.93 -13.88 0.47
CA LEU A 119 -10.82 -13.67 1.40
C LEU A 119 -11.22 -12.75 2.56
N LYS A 120 -12.14 -13.21 3.45
CA LYS A 120 -12.69 -12.42 4.57
C LYS A 120 -11.63 -11.80 5.48
N LYS A 121 -10.52 -12.49 5.76
CA LYS A 121 -9.43 -11.97 6.61
C LYS A 121 -8.74 -10.76 5.96
N LEU A 122 -8.56 -10.80 4.64
CA LEU A 122 -7.95 -9.70 3.88
C LEU A 122 -8.87 -8.48 3.85
N ALA A 123 -10.17 -8.72 3.63
CA ALA A 123 -11.20 -7.67 3.69
C ALA A 123 -11.28 -7.00 5.07
N SER A 124 -11.18 -7.78 6.17
CA SER A 124 -11.12 -7.22 7.53
C SER A 124 -9.85 -6.40 7.76
N HIS A 125 -8.71 -6.86 7.26
CA HIS A 125 -7.44 -6.09 7.36
C HIS A 125 -7.56 -4.74 6.62
N ALA A 126 -8.11 -4.73 5.40
CA ALA A 126 -8.36 -3.49 4.66
C ALA A 126 -9.28 -2.53 5.44
N MET A 127 -10.31 -3.05 6.13
CA MET A 127 -11.19 -2.23 6.96
C MET A 127 -10.46 -1.62 8.16
N TYR A 128 -9.63 -2.39 8.88
CA TYR A 128 -8.83 -1.85 9.99
C TYR A 128 -7.86 -0.77 9.53
N ASN A 129 -7.22 -0.95 8.37
CA ASN A 129 -6.37 0.08 7.79
C ASN A 129 -7.16 1.33 7.41
N THR A 130 -8.39 1.19 6.91
CA THR A 130 -9.29 2.33 6.63
C THR A 130 -9.56 3.16 7.89
N ILE A 131 -9.79 2.50 9.04
CA ILE A 131 -9.95 3.18 10.33
C ILE A 131 -8.63 3.89 10.71
N GLY A 132 -7.49 3.23 10.52
CA GLY A 132 -6.17 3.80 10.76
C GLY A 132 -5.93 5.09 9.97
N VAL A 133 -6.23 5.08 8.68
CA VAL A 133 -6.16 6.29 7.82
C VAL A 133 -7.08 7.39 8.33
N GLY A 134 -8.29 7.04 8.80
CA GLY A 134 -9.21 8.01 9.40
C GLY A 134 -8.64 8.65 10.67
N ILE A 135 -8.03 7.86 11.55
CA ILE A 135 -7.37 8.37 12.77
C ILE A 135 -6.20 9.28 12.41
N TRP A 136 -5.35 8.88 11.44
CA TRP A 136 -4.27 9.73 10.96
C TRP A 136 -4.78 11.06 10.40
N GLY A 137 -5.87 11.03 9.61
CA GLY A 137 -6.51 12.24 9.09
C GLY A 137 -7.02 13.16 10.20
N ALA A 138 -7.65 12.60 11.25
CA ALA A 138 -8.11 13.35 12.40
C ALA A 138 -6.94 13.98 13.18
N LEU A 139 -5.86 13.25 13.40
CA LEU A 139 -4.64 13.78 14.05
C LEU A 139 -4.03 14.92 13.24
N PHE A 140 -3.98 14.79 11.91
CA PHE A 140 -3.49 15.87 11.05
C PHE A 140 -4.33 17.13 11.19
N LEU A 141 -5.66 17.01 11.18
CA LEU A 141 -6.57 18.15 11.40
C LEU A 141 -6.35 18.79 12.77
N LEU A 142 -6.22 17.97 13.82
CA LEU A 142 -5.94 18.47 15.17
C LEU A 142 -4.61 19.23 15.23
N CYS A 143 -3.54 18.71 14.63
CA CYS A 143 -2.23 19.38 14.61
C CYS A 143 -2.26 20.76 13.90
N ASN A 144 -3.21 20.96 12.99
CA ASN A 144 -3.34 22.20 12.23
C ASN A 144 -4.43 23.15 12.80
N MET A 145 -5.03 22.83 13.95
CA MET A 145 -5.98 23.73 14.62
C MET A 145 -5.27 24.86 15.36
N PRO A 146 -5.64 26.12 15.12
CA PRO A 146 -4.98 27.28 15.76
C PRO A 146 -5.21 27.37 17.28
N SER A 147 -6.18 26.61 17.81
CA SER A 147 -6.51 26.58 19.23
C SER A 147 -5.65 25.64 20.07
N ILE A 148 -4.79 24.85 19.47
CA ILE A 148 -3.93 23.91 20.20
C ILE A 148 -2.70 24.66 20.71
N GLY A 149 -2.49 24.64 22.03
CA GLY A 149 -1.38 25.29 22.68
C GLY A 149 -0.02 24.71 22.23
N GLU A 150 0.98 25.57 22.12
CA GLU A 150 2.36 25.23 21.69
C GLU A 150 2.99 24.12 22.54
N ALA A 151 2.61 23.96 23.80
CA ALA A 151 3.12 22.91 24.69
C ALA A 151 2.68 21.49 24.27
N VAL A 152 1.51 21.35 23.62
CA VAL A 152 0.93 20.06 23.24
C VAL A 152 1.31 19.66 21.79
N LEU A 153 1.56 20.65 20.95
CA LEU A 153 1.82 20.47 19.53
C LEU A 153 3.00 19.52 19.21
N PRO A 154 4.16 19.53 19.91
CA PRO A 154 5.26 18.60 19.66
C PRO A 154 4.86 17.14 19.88
N TYR A 155 4.07 16.86 20.92
CA TYR A 155 3.60 15.49 21.24
C TYR A 155 2.60 15.00 20.20
N LEU A 156 1.70 15.87 19.73
CA LEU A 156 0.76 15.54 18.66
C LEU A 156 1.50 15.27 17.34
N ASN A 157 2.46 16.09 16.97
CA ASN A 157 3.26 15.90 15.76
C ASN A 157 4.06 14.60 15.81
N PHE A 158 4.67 14.27 16.95
CA PHE A 158 5.35 12.99 17.14
C PHE A 158 4.39 11.81 16.99
N SER A 159 3.24 11.88 17.65
CA SER A 159 2.20 10.84 17.59
C SER A 159 1.67 10.67 16.18
N MET A 160 1.43 11.76 15.46
CA MET A 160 1.00 11.75 14.05
C MET A 160 2.05 11.08 13.15
N GLY A 161 3.34 11.42 13.33
CA GLY A 161 4.43 10.84 12.56
C GLY A 161 4.58 9.33 12.79
N LEU A 162 4.53 8.90 14.06
CA LEU A 162 4.58 7.49 14.44
C LEU A 162 3.40 6.71 13.88
N PHE A 163 2.19 7.26 14.01
CA PHE A 163 0.98 6.62 13.53
C PHE A 163 0.97 6.54 12.00
N ASN A 164 1.45 7.58 11.31
CA ASN A 164 1.66 7.59 9.87
C ASN A 164 2.53 6.42 9.43
N LEU A 165 3.67 6.21 10.07
CA LEU A 165 4.58 5.11 9.74
C LEU A 165 3.93 3.74 9.96
N ILE A 166 3.21 3.57 11.07
CA ILE A 166 2.53 2.30 11.39
C ILE A 166 1.49 1.94 10.33
N TYR A 167 0.61 2.88 9.96
CA TYR A 167 -0.42 2.55 8.97
C TYR A 167 0.15 2.37 7.57
N LEU A 168 1.21 3.11 7.17
CA LEU A 168 1.88 2.92 5.88
C LEU A 168 2.51 1.54 5.76
N ILE A 169 3.16 1.06 6.82
CA ILE A 169 3.71 -0.31 6.87
C ILE A 169 2.57 -1.33 6.80
N SER A 170 1.46 -1.10 7.52
CA SER A 170 0.29 -1.99 7.49
C SER A 170 -0.33 -2.08 6.10
N ASP A 171 -0.44 -0.95 5.39
CA ASP A 171 -0.92 -0.90 4.01
C ASP A 171 0.03 -1.62 3.04
N ALA A 172 1.35 -1.46 3.20
CA ALA A 172 2.33 -2.19 2.42
C ALA A 172 2.23 -3.70 2.63
N ILE A 173 2.05 -4.16 3.87
CA ILE A 173 1.81 -5.57 4.20
C ILE A 173 0.50 -6.06 3.57
N LEU A 174 -0.56 -5.25 3.61
CA LEU A 174 -1.84 -5.57 2.98
C LEU A 174 -1.67 -5.75 1.47
N LEU A 175 -1.02 -4.80 0.78
CA LEU A 175 -0.73 -4.87 -0.65
C LEU A 175 0.13 -6.09 -1.02
N LEU A 176 1.12 -6.41 -0.19
CA LEU A 176 1.94 -7.62 -0.37
C LEU A 176 1.09 -8.90 -0.25
N ARG A 177 0.16 -8.95 0.72
CA ARG A 177 -0.78 -10.07 0.87
C ARG A 177 -1.74 -10.16 -0.32
N CYS A 178 -2.21 -9.02 -0.83
CA CYS A 178 -3.02 -8.99 -2.06
C CYS A 178 -2.23 -9.53 -3.25
N ALA A 179 -0.98 -9.11 -3.43
CA ALA A 179 -0.11 -9.58 -4.51
C ALA A 179 0.16 -11.10 -4.46
N LYS A 180 0.16 -11.69 -3.24
CA LYS A 180 0.37 -13.13 -3.05
C LYS A 180 -0.89 -13.97 -3.20
N ASN A 181 -2.03 -13.46 -2.72
CA ASN A 181 -3.25 -14.26 -2.57
C ASN A 181 -4.28 -14.01 -3.68
N ILE A 182 -4.20 -12.87 -4.36
CA ILE A 182 -5.08 -12.50 -5.46
C ILE A 182 -4.27 -12.62 -6.76
N CYS A 183 -4.07 -13.85 -7.21
CA CYS A 183 -3.60 -14.12 -8.59
C CYS A 183 -4.84 -14.13 -9.48
N ALA A 184 -4.84 -13.38 -10.56
CA ALA A 184 -5.87 -13.52 -11.59
C ALA A 184 -5.67 -14.86 -12.30
N GLU A 185 -6.74 -15.64 -12.44
CA GLU A 185 -6.76 -16.78 -13.36
C GLU A 185 -6.39 -16.26 -14.75
N GLY A 186 -5.34 -16.78 -15.34
CA GLY A 186 -4.81 -16.34 -16.64
C GLY A 186 -3.54 -15.48 -16.60
N ASP A 187 -3.11 -14.97 -15.46
CA ASP A 187 -1.80 -14.29 -15.31
C ASP A 187 -0.62 -15.30 -15.33
N GLU A 188 -0.93 -16.60 -15.20
CA GLU A 188 0.06 -17.68 -15.20
C GLU A 188 0.55 -18.04 -16.62
N GLU A 189 -0.22 -17.72 -17.68
CA GLU A 189 0.04 -18.18 -19.04
C GLU A 189 0.62 -17.11 -19.98
N VAL A 190 0.61 -15.84 -19.61
CA VAL A 190 1.16 -14.79 -20.47
C VAL A 190 2.64 -14.62 -20.19
N ALA A 191 3.47 -15.36 -20.95
CA ALA A 191 4.91 -15.11 -20.99
C ALA A 191 5.17 -13.60 -21.27
N PRO A 192 6.00 -12.93 -20.47
CA PRO A 192 6.29 -11.52 -20.69
C PRO A 192 6.88 -11.33 -22.08
N LYS A 193 6.26 -10.45 -22.89
CA LYS A 193 6.79 -10.12 -24.21
C LYS A 193 8.24 -9.64 -24.05
N PRO A 194 9.21 -10.22 -24.76
CA PRO A 194 10.60 -9.84 -24.62
C PRO A 194 10.76 -8.34 -24.97
N SER A 195 11.42 -7.62 -24.10
CA SER A 195 11.77 -6.21 -24.32
C SER A 195 12.86 -6.14 -25.41
N ARG A 196 12.91 -5.01 -26.14
CA ARG A 196 14.00 -4.74 -27.10
C ARG A 196 15.38 -4.60 -26.42
N PHE A 197 15.42 -4.43 -25.11
CA PHE A 197 16.65 -4.28 -24.34
C PHE A 197 17.01 -5.57 -23.60
N ALA A 198 18.12 -6.20 -23.94
CA ALA A 198 18.59 -7.46 -23.35
C ALA A 198 18.78 -7.38 -21.81
N PHE A 199 19.15 -6.19 -21.28
CA PHE A 199 19.26 -5.96 -19.84
C PHE A 199 17.91 -6.08 -19.12
N ILE A 200 16.83 -5.54 -19.71
CA ILE A 200 15.49 -5.59 -19.12
C ILE A 200 14.99 -7.04 -19.13
N ASN A 201 15.30 -7.81 -20.16
CA ASN A 201 14.92 -9.23 -20.25
C ASN A 201 15.63 -10.05 -19.16
N ARG A 202 16.94 -9.85 -18.95
CA ARG A 202 17.69 -10.51 -17.86
C ARG A 202 17.16 -10.15 -16.47
N MET A 203 16.84 -8.88 -16.23
CA MET A 203 16.21 -8.46 -14.98
C MET A 203 14.81 -9.06 -14.79
N SER A 204 14.01 -9.12 -15.86
CA SER A 204 12.68 -9.74 -15.85
C SER A 204 12.75 -11.24 -15.58
N GLU A 205 13.70 -11.95 -16.21
CA GLU A 205 13.92 -13.38 -15.98
C GLU A 205 14.41 -13.68 -14.56
N SER A 206 15.37 -12.91 -14.06
CA SER A 206 15.84 -13.06 -12.68
C SER A 206 14.74 -12.77 -11.66
N TYR A 207 13.91 -11.75 -11.92
CA TYR A 207 12.76 -11.42 -11.09
C TYR A 207 11.69 -12.52 -11.13
N SER A 208 11.36 -13.04 -12.32
CA SER A 208 10.37 -14.13 -12.46
C SER A 208 10.85 -15.41 -11.75
N GLN A 209 12.10 -15.82 -11.92
CA GLN A 209 12.66 -16.97 -11.21
C GLN A 209 12.64 -16.81 -9.68
N THR A 210 12.93 -15.60 -9.18
CA THR A 210 12.86 -15.32 -7.74
C THR A 210 11.43 -15.37 -7.23
N MET A 211 10.49 -14.82 -8.00
CA MET A 211 9.06 -14.87 -7.66
C MET A 211 8.48 -16.28 -7.74
N ASP A 212 8.91 -17.10 -8.67
CA ASP A 212 8.45 -18.49 -8.79
C ASP A 212 8.97 -19.35 -7.63
N LYS A 213 10.22 -19.19 -7.24
CA LYS A 213 10.77 -19.83 -6.02
C LYS A 213 10.01 -19.38 -4.77
N PHE A 214 9.70 -18.09 -4.68
CA PHE A 214 8.94 -17.55 -3.56
C PHE A 214 7.48 -18.06 -3.52
N ARG A 215 6.84 -18.20 -4.69
CA ARG A 215 5.50 -18.80 -4.83
C ARG A 215 5.50 -20.27 -4.45
N ALA A 216 6.50 -21.05 -4.89
CA ALA A 216 6.65 -22.47 -4.55
C ALA A 216 6.82 -22.66 -3.04
N ASN A 217 7.68 -21.88 -2.40
CA ASN A 217 7.87 -21.93 -0.94
C ASN A 217 6.60 -21.51 -0.18
N SER A 218 5.89 -20.47 -0.65
CA SER A 218 4.65 -20.01 0.00
C SER A 218 3.50 -21.02 -0.15
N ARG A 219 3.44 -21.79 -1.25
CA ARG A 219 2.48 -22.90 -1.41
C ARG A 219 2.81 -24.04 -0.44
N ALA A 220 4.08 -24.43 -0.36
CA ALA A 220 4.53 -25.47 0.56
C ALA A 220 4.25 -25.12 2.03
N ASP A 221 4.51 -23.85 2.43
CA ASP A 221 4.18 -23.37 3.77
C ASP A 221 2.67 -23.36 4.02
N GLY A 222 1.87 -22.99 3.02
CA GLY A 222 0.40 -22.99 3.10
C GLY A 222 -0.16 -24.40 3.30
N GLU A 223 0.37 -25.39 2.59
CA GLU A 223 0.00 -26.80 2.73
C GLU A 223 0.43 -27.37 4.08
N ALA A 224 1.64 -27.04 4.55
CA ALA A 224 2.10 -27.48 5.86
C ALA A 224 1.24 -26.91 7.01
N ILE A 225 0.79 -25.66 6.89
CA ILE A 225 -0.14 -25.04 7.84
C ILE A 225 -1.51 -25.71 7.79
N ARG A 226 -2.02 -26.03 6.59
CA ARG A 226 -3.28 -26.77 6.42
C ARG A 226 -3.23 -28.14 7.08
N HIS A 227 -2.19 -28.92 6.81
CA HIS A 227 -1.99 -30.22 7.44
C HIS A 227 -1.96 -30.14 8.97
N LYS A 228 -1.18 -29.23 9.53
CA LYS A 228 -1.17 -29.01 10.99
C LYS A 228 -2.53 -28.62 11.56
N TYR A 229 -3.34 -27.89 10.80
CA TYR A 229 -4.69 -27.48 11.25
C TYR A 229 -5.66 -28.67 11.23
N GLU A 230 -5.59 -29.51 10.21
CA GLU A 230 -6.40 -30.71 10.08
C GLU A 230 -6.03 -31.77 11.15
N GLU A 231 -4.75 -31.97 11.42
CA GLU A 231 -4.30 -32.85 12.51
C GLU A 231 -4.81 -32.38 13.88
N LYS A 232 -4.72 -31.06 14.17
CA LYS A 232 -5.26 -30.50 15.42
C LYS A 232 -6.76 -30.66 15.52
N LYS A 233 -7.48 -30.53 14.39
CA LYS A 233 -8.93 -30.73 14.36
C LYS A 233 -9.31 -32.19 14.60
N GLN A 234 -8.59 -33.13 14.03
CA GLN A 234 -8.78 -34.56 14.27
C GLN A 234 -8.49 -34.95 15.72
N GLN A 235 -7.41 -34.44 16.30
CA GLN A 235 -7.07 -34.66 17.71
C GLN A 235 -8.16 -34.14 18.66
N ARG A 236 -8.70 -32.94 18.40
CA ARG A 236 -9.83 -32.38 19.19
C ARG A 236 -11.09 -33.23 19.07
N ASN A 237 -11.41 -33.71 17.87
CA ASN A 237 -12.56 -34.56 17.65
C ASN A 237 -12.43 -35.92 18.34
N ASN A 238 -11.23 -36.49 18.35
CA ASN A 238 -10.96 -37.75 19.04
C ASN A 238 -11.03 -37.61 20.58
N LYS A 239 -10.50 -36.52 21.15
CA LYS A 239 -10.64 -36.20 22.58
C LYS A 239 -12.11 -36.02 22.98
N ASN A 240 -12.90 -35.34 22.17
CA ASN A 240 -14.32 -35.14 22.42
C ASN A 240 -15.13 -36.47 22.36
N LYS A 241 -14.75 -37.36 21.43
CA LYS A 241 -15.35 -38.71 21.37
C LYS A 241 -15.03 -39.56 22.60
N GLN A 242 -13.78 -39.47 23.09
CA GLN A 242 -13.37 -40.18 24.31
C GLN A 242 -14.06 -39.63 25.56
N HIS A 243 -14.22 -38.31 25.70
CA HIS A 243 -14.97 -37.70 26.80
C HIS A 243 -16.45 -38.09 26.80
N LYS A 244 -17.10 -38.18 25.62
CA LYS A 244 -18.48 -38.63 25.52
C LYS A 244 -18.67 -40.11 25.87
N LYS A 245 -17.67 -40.97 25.58
CA LYS A 245 -17.70 -42.39 25.98
C LYS A 245 -17.50 -42.59 27.49
N LYS A 246 -16.67 -41.74 28.15
CA LYS A 246 -16.49 -41.80 29.61
C LYS A 246 -17.69 -41.27 30.41
N LYS A 247 -18.54 -40.43 29.86
CA LYS A 247 -19.79 -39.94 30.53
C LYS A 247 -21.00 -40.88 30.37
N LYS A 248 -20.90 -41.92 29.54
CA LYS A 248 -21.96 -42.89 29.32
C LYS A 248 -21.74 -44.23 30.05
N LYS A 249 -20.65 -44.36 30.78
CA LYS A 249 -20.39 -45.40 31.79
C LYS A 249 -20.61 -44.81 33.20
#